data_9a7291b655eb7b35fe6119af047aec5a
#
_entry.id   9a7291b655eb7b35fe6119af047aec5a
#
_cell.length_a   1.000
_cell.length_b   1.000
_cell.length_c   1.000
_cell.angle_alpha   90.00
_cell.angle_beta   90.00
_cell.angle_gamma   90.00
#
_symmetry.space_group_name_H-M   'P 1'
#
loop_
_entity.id
_entity.type
_entity.pdbx_description
1 polymer ?
#
loop_
_entity_poly.entity_id
_entity_poly.type
_entity_poly.pdbx_seq_one_letter_code
_entity_poly.pdbx_strand_id
1 'polypeptide(L)'
;MTPAPDGGSATSPGHGVDLARVTANFRQYLLGWGAEERGEGELDYYRSGLATPQFNGVVRTPSLHGVGQAAAKARARLAGLPWWWWVGPDSPEGTPAELARHGLREMGSVPVMVRPLDRLAEAGERAARLRIETVEGPERLAEFVRTYSTSMGIPPGLEDDMARVEAQRSDNADVVRLAAVLDGRIIGTTVVIAAHGHAGIFLVHVSETHRRRGVGTVLTAAALRAGRDRGMDFAALMASPAGAPLYRGLGFTTVSEYRLFALPA
;
A
#
# COMPACT_ATOMS: atom_id res chain seq x y z
N MET A 1 27.95 33.62 45.55
CA MET A 1 26.76 32.77 45.31
C MET A 1 26.25 33.14 43.93
N THR A 2 26.76 32.46 42.92
CA THR A 2 26.51 32.70 41.51
C THR A 2 25.47 31.67 41.05
N PRO A 3 24.37 32.06 40.42
CA PRO A 3 23.42 31.06 39.90
C PRO A 3 23.97 30.41 38.63
N ALA A 4 23.72 29.09 38.53
CA ALA A 4 24.06 28.28 37.38
C ALA A 4 23.14 28.62 36.18
N PRO A 5 23.59 28.42 34.94
CA PRO A 5 22.76 28.68 33.76
C PRO A 5 21.78 27.53 33.57
N ASP A 6 20.50 27.85 33.37
CA ASP A 6 19.43 26.96 32.95
C ASP A 6 19.79 26.27 31.63
N GLY A 7 19.87 24.96 31.69
CA GLY A 7 19.99 24.11 30.51
C GLY A 7 18.67 24.05 29.74
N GLY A 8 18.48 24.96 28.80
CA GLY A 8 17.40 24.88 27.82
C GLY A 8 17.53 23.63 26.96
N SER A 9 16.73 22.61 27.27
CA SER A 9 16.52 21.46 26.41
C SER A 9 15.83 21.94 25.14
N ALA A 10 16.60 22.10 24.06
CA ALA A 10 16.06 22.29 22.73
C ALA A 10 15.43 20.97 22.27
N THR A 11 14.14 20.82 22.54
CA THR A 11 13.29 19.85 21.87
C THR A 11 13.23 20.20 20.39
N SER A 12 13.99 19.48 19.57
CA SER A 12 13.81 19.49 18.12
C SER A 12 12.33 19.20 17.80
N PRO A 13 11.68 19.95 16.90
CA PRO A 13 10.32 19.66 16.49
C PRO A 13 10.35 18.33 15.72
N GLY A 14 9.98 17.24 16.39
CA GLY A 14 9.69 15.99 15.76
C GLY A 14 8.51 16.22 14.83
N HIS A 15 8.74 16.18 13.53
CA HIS A 15 7.66 16.18 12.54
C HIS A 15 6.89 14.87 12.76
N GLY A 16 5.81 14.94 13.54
CA GLY A 16 4.91 13.81 13.76
C GLY A 16 4.34 13.38 12.42
N VAL A 17 4.33 12.08 12.17
CA VAL A 17 3.71 11.52 10.95
C VAL A 17 2.23 11.86 10.94
N ASP A 18 1.78 12.53 9.89
CA ASP A 18 0.37 12.83 9.67
C ASP A 18 -0.35 11.60 9.12
N LEU A 19 -1.02 10.86 10.00
CA LEU A 19 -1.77 9.66 9.63
C LEU A 19 -2.89 9.94 8.62
N ALA A 20 -3.47 11.15 8.61
CA ALA A 20 -4.50 11.50 7.64
C ALA A 20 -3.94 11.52 6.21
N ARG A 21 -2.71 11.98 6.03
CA ARG A 21 -2.02 11.92 4.72
C ARG A 21 -1.64 10.49 4.33
N VAL A 22 -1.18 9.68 5.30
CA VAL A 22 -0.85 8.27 5.06
C VAL A 22 -2.09 7.51 4.59
N THR A 23 -3.22 7.69 5.27
CA THR A 23 -4.48 7.03 4.90
C THR A 23 -5.03 7.56 3.58
N ALA A 24 -4.87 8.85 3.27
CA ALA A 24 -5.27 9.41 1.97
C ALA A 24 -4.47 8.79 0.81
N ASN A 25 -3.16 8.61 0.98
CA ASN A 25 -2.31 7.94 -0.01
C ASN A 25 -2.73 6.47 -0.22
N PHE A 26 -2.98 5.74 0.88
CA PHE A 26 -3.46 4.36 0.79
C PHE A 26 -4.84 4.26 0.12
N ARG A 27 -5.74 5.18 0.44
CA ARG A 27 -7.06 5.25 -0.19
C ARG A 27 -6.94 5.48 -1.70
N GLN A 28 -6.07 6.41 -2.13
CA GLN A 28 -5.77 6.62 -3.55
C GLN A 28 -5.29 5.33 -4.22
N TYR A 29 -4.36 4.59 -3.58
CA TYR A 29 -3.89 3.31 -4.09
C TYR A 29 -5.03 2.33 -4.34
N LEU A 30 -5.93 2.15 -3.38
CA LEU A 30 -7.05 1.21 -3.49
C LEU A 30 -8.10 1.68 -4.50
N LEU A 31 -8.50 2.97 -4.46
CA LEU A 31 -9.47 3.53 -5.40
C LEU A 31 -8.98 3.48 -6.85
N GLY A 32 -7.68 3.51 -7.06
CA GLY A 32 -7.07 3.32 -8.37
C GLY A 32 -7.39 1.97 -9.03
N TRP A 33 -7.78 0.96 -8.26
CA TRP A 33 -8.26 -0.34 -8.78
C TRP A 33 -9.71 -0.31 -9.27
N GLY A 34 -10.46 0.76 -9.03
CA GLY A 34 -11.86 0.89 -9.39
C GLY A 34 -12.10 1.15 -10.88
N ALA A 35 -11.65 0.22 -11.74
CA ALA A 35 -11.78 0.37 -13.20
C ALA A 35 -13.23 0.25 -13.69
N GLU A 36 -14.07 -0.58 -13.06
CA GLU A 36 -15.50 -0.66 -13.39
C GLU A 36 -16.31 0.40 -12.66
N GLU A 37 -16.07 0.56 -11.36
CA GLU A 37 -16.80 1.51 -10.53
C GLU A 37 -15.97 1.93 -9.32
N ARG A 38 -16.10 3.18 -8.92
CA ARG A 38 -15.61 3.71 -7.65
C ARG A 38 -16.55 4.78 -7.11
N GLY A 39 -16.60 4.91 -5.80
CA GLY A 39 -17.32 5.98 -5.11
C GLY A 39 -16.45 6.61 -4.06
N GLU A 40 -16.67 7.90 -3.82
CA GLU A 40 -15.98 8.69 -2.81
C GLU A 40 -16.96 9.57 -2.04
N GLY A 41 -16.68 9.84 -0.77
CA GLY A 41 -17.48 10.73 0.09
C GLY A 41 -18.26 10.00 1.15
N GLU A 42 -19.49 9.60 0.90
CA GLU A 42 -20.33 8.88 1.88
C GLU A 42 -19.83 7.43 2.11
N LEU A 43 -19.27 6.82 1.08
CA LEU A 43 -18.67 5.50 1.07
C LEU A 43 -17.56 5.49 0.04
N ASP A 44 -16.32 5.40 0.48
CA ASP A 44 -15.19 5.24 -0.42
C ASP A 44 -15.04 3.75 -0.74
N TYR A 45 -15.30 3.37 -1.99
CA TYR A 45 -15.24 1.98 -2.45
C TYR A 45 -14.69 1.87 -3.87
N TYR A 46 -14.21 0.69 -4.23
CA TYR A 46 -13.68 0.37 -5.54
C TYR A 46 -14.14 -1.00 -6.01
N ARG A 47 -14.42 -1.10 -7.30
CA ARG A 47 -14.82 -2.30 -8.02
C ARG A 47 -13.99 -2.42 -9.29
N SER A 48 -13.17 -3.44 -9.40
CA SER A 48 -12.35 -3.70 -10.59
C SER A 48 -13.02 -4.62 -11.60
N GLY A 49 -14.03 -5.40 -11.18
CA GLY A 49 -14.60 -6.50 -11.96
C GLY A 49 -13.85 -7.82 -11.81
N LEU A 50 -12.69 -7.84 -11.18
CA LEU A 50 -11.91 -9.06 -10.99
C LEU A 50 -12.48 -9.90 -9.84
N ALA A 51 -12.58 -11.22 -10.03
CA ALA A 51 -13.13 -12.15 -9.04
C ALA A 51 -12.11 -12.46 -7.91
N THR A 52 -11.54 -11.41 -7.29
CA THR A 52 -10.59 -11.53 -6.20
C THR A 52 -10.74 -10.36 -5.22
N PRO A 53 -10.76 -10.61 -3.89
CA PRO A 53 -11.12 -9.59 -2.90
C PRO A 53 -10.11 -8.44 -2.80
N GLN A 54 -8.85 -8.63 -3.22
CA GLN A 54 -7.83 -7.60 -3.20
C GLN A 54 -8.17 -6.39 -4.08
N PHE A 55 -8.95 -6.62 -5.14
CA PHE A 55 -9.26 -5.63 -6.17
C PHE A 55 -10.68 -5.09 -6.08
N ASN A 56 -11.40 -5.39 -5.00
CA ASN A 56 -12.73 -4.86 -4.74
C ASN A 56 -12.88 -4.58 -3.25
N GLY A 57 -13.49 -3.47 -2.87
CA GLY A 57 -13.68 -3.25 -1.46
C GLY A 57 -14.16 -1.87 -1.07
N VAL A 58 -14.35 -1.73 0.23
CA VAL A 58 -14.61 -0.47 0.92
C VAL A 58 -13.36 -0.04 1.64
N VAL A 59 -13.00 1.24 1.46
CA VAL A 59 -11.79 1.81 2.07
C VAL A 59 -12.14 2.69 3.26
N ARG A 60 -13.28 3.39 3.19
CA ARG A 60 -13.69 4.32 4.24
C ARG A 60 -15.20 4.52 4.27
N THR A 61 -15.73 4.66 5.49
CA THR A 61 -16.99 5.32 5.78
C THR A 61 -16.75 6.44 6.80
N PRO A 62 -17.22 7.67 6.57
CA PRO A 62 -16.87 8.80 7.43
C PRO A 62 -17.66 8.83 8.75
N SER A 63 -18.74 8.05 8.89
CA SER A 63 -19.63 8.09 10.03
C SER A 63 -19.98 6.72 10.59
N LEU A 64 -19.87 6.56 11.90
CA LEU A 64 -20.28 5.32 12.60
C LEU A 64 -21.78 5.05 12.45
N HIS A 65 -22.62 6.07 12.53
CA HIS A 65 -24.07 5.94 12.40
C HIS A 65 -24.50 5.46 10.99
N GLY A 66 -23.65 5.68 10.00
CA GLY A 66 -23.90 5.26 8.62
C GLY A 66 -23.39 3.87 8.27
N VAL A 67 -22.68 3.16 9.16
CA VAL A 67 -22.02 1.87 8.82
C VAL A 67 -23.02 0.83 8.33
N GLY A 68 -24.19 0.70 8.92
CA GLY A 68 -25.21 -0.23 8.46
C GLY A 68 -25.71 0.05 7.04
N GLN A 69 -25.97 1.32 6.75
CA GLN A 69 -26.38 1.79 5.43
C GLN A 69 -25.24 1.62 4.41
N ALA A 70 -24.02 1.95 4.83
CA ALA A 70 -22.81 1.76 4.03
C ALA A 70 -22.57 0.27 3.72
N ALA A 71 -22.79 -0.64 4.67
CA ALA A 71 -22.68 -2.08 4.48
C ALA A 71 -23.73 -2.61 3.49
N ALA A 72 -24.97 -2.12 3.56
CA ALA A 72 -26.01 -2.45 2.58
C ALA A 72 -25.65 -1.93 1.18
N LYS A 73 -25.18 -0.69 1.07
CA LYS A 73 -24.71 -0.08 -0.18
C LYS A 73 -23.52 -0.84 -0.77
N ALA A 74 -22.53 -1.20 0.07
CA ALA A 74 -21.39 -1.99 -0.37
C ALA A 74 -21.78 -3.36 -0.93
N ARG A 75 -22.68 -4.08 -0.25
CA ARG A 75 -23.21 -5.36 -0.75
C ARG A 75 -23.90 -5.25 -2.11
N ALA A 76 -24.65 -4.18 -2.32
CA ALA A 76 -25.32 -3.94 -3.60
C ALA A 76 -24.31 -3.59 -4.72
N ARG A 77 -23.34 -2.70 -4.43
CA ARG A 77 -22.35 -2.23 -5.42
C ARG A 77 -21.30 -3.29 -5.78
N LEU A 78 -20.93 -4.12 -4.81
CA LEU A 78 -19.92 -5.17 -4.97
C LEU A 78 -20.55 -6.57 -5.15
N ALA A 79 -21.86 -6.63 -5.44
CA ALA A 79 -22.57 -7.90 -5.66
C ALA A 79 -21.90 -8.76 -6.73
N GLY A 80 -21.80 -10.06 -6.45
CA GLY A 80 -21.20 -11.04 -7.37
C GLY A 80 -19.67 -11.10 -7.36
N LEU A 81 -19.01 -10.26 -6.60
CA LEU A 81 -17.55 -10.27 -6.45
C LEU A 81 -17.16 -10.48 -4.98
N PRO A 82 -16.04 -11.18 -4.71
CA PRO A 82 -15.43 -11.14 -3.39
C PRO A 82 -14.82 -9.76 -3.13
N TRP A 83 -14.93 -9.26 -1.89
CA TRP A 83 -14.45 -7.95 -1.53
C TRP A 83 -14.07 -7.84 -0.05
N TRP A 84 -13.22 -6.86 0.29
CA TRP A 84 -12.80 -6.55 1.65
C TRP A 84 -13.28 -5.18 2.09
N TRP A 85 -13.51 -5.03 3.40
CA TRP A 85 -13.66 -3.74 4.04
C TRP A 85 -12.41 -3.45 4.86
N TRP A 86 -11.77 -2.36 4.54
CA TRP A 86 -10.57 -1.88 5.22
C TRP A 86 -10.95 -0.91 6.32
N VAL A 87 -10.60 -1.23 7.58
CA VAL A 87 -10.81 -0.36 8.75
C VAL A 87 -9.45 0.15 9.17
N GLY A 88 -9.18 1.43 8.92
CA GLY A 88 -7.91 2.10 9.18
C GLY A 88 -8.01 3.17 10.26
N PRO A 89 -6.91 3.90 10.50
CA PRO A 89 -6.88 4.96 11.51
C PRO A 89 -7.81 6.15 11.23
N ASP A 90 -8.30 6.28 10.00
CA ASP A 90 -9.30 7.28 9.59
C ASP A 90 -10.74 6.76 9.63
N SER A 91 -10.95 5.53 10.10
CA SER A 91 -12.28 4.98 10.34
C SER A 91 -12.81 5.42 11.72
N PRO A 92 -14.11 5.70 11.86
CA PRO A 92 -14.70 6.01 13.17
C PRO A 92 -14.44 4.91 14.20
N GLU A 93 -14.20 5.30 15.45
CA GLU A 93 -14.12 4.36 16.56
C GLU A 93 -15.40 3.52 16.65
N GLY A 94 -15.28 2.22 16.90
CA GLY A 94 -16.41 1.29 16.93
C GLY A 94 -16.82 0.71 15.58
N THR A 95 -16.25 1.15 14.46
CA THR A 95 -16.53 0.57 13.13
C THR A 95 -16.39 -0.97 13.09
N PRO A 96 -15.38 -1.61 13.71
CA PRO A 96 -15.29 -3.07 13.77
C PRO A 96 -16.51 -3.75 14.40
N ALA A 97 -17.01 -3.21 15.49
CA ALA A 97 -18.19 -3.76 16.19
C ALA A 97 -19.45 -3.61 15.35
N GLU A 98 -19.62 -2.47 14.67
CA GLU A 98 -20.75 -2.27 13.75
C GLU A 98 -20.68 -3.21 12.55
N LEU A 99 -19.52 -3.40 11.92
CA LEU A 99 -19.36 -4.35 10.83
C LEU A 99 -19.72 -5.77 11.26
N ALA A 100 -19.31 -6.19 12.46
CA ALA A 100 -19.67 -7.49 13.01
C ALA A 100 -21.18 -7.65 13.21
N ARG A 101 -21.89 -6.61 13.70
CA ARG A 101 -23.37 -6.61 13.81
C ARG A 101 -24.04 -6.75 12.44
N HIS A 102 -23.41 -6.28 11.39
CA HIS A 102 -23.87 -6.41 10.02
C HIS A 102 -23.31 -7.65 9.31
N GLY A 103 -22.78 -8.63 10.06
CA GLY A 103 -22.39 -9.94 9.53
C GLY A 103 -21.06 -10.00 8.79
N LEU A 104 -20.23 -8.94 8.84
CA LEU A 104 -18.85 -9.03 8.37
C LEU A 104 -17.97 -9.60 9.48
N ARG A 105 -16.98 -10.40 9.10
CA ARG A 105 -16.00 -10.99 10.02
C ARG A 105 -14.61 -10.44 9.77
N GLU A 106 -13.88 -10.23 10.84
CA GLU A 106 -12.47 -9.85 10.74
C GLU A 106 -11.64 -11.02 10.19
N MET A 107 -10.82 -10.72 9.19
CA MET A 107 -9.94 -11.67 8.51
C MET A 107 -8.48 -11.54 8.95
N GLY A 108 -8.12 -10.44 9.60
CA GLY A 108 -6.79 -10.15 10.08
C GLY A 108 -6.44 -8.67 10.04
N SER A 109 -5.20 -8.35 10.41
CA SER A 109 -4.70 -6.98 10.35
C SER A 109 -3.33 -6.89 9.68
N VAL A 110 -3.00 -5.69 9.20
CA VAL A 110 -1.70 -5.37 8.62
C VAL A 110 -1.17 -4.07 9.24
N PRO A 111 0.05 -4.07 9.79
CA PRO A 111 0.63 -2.87 10.37
C PRO A 111 0.94 -1.82 9.29
N VAL A 112 0.61 -0.57 9.60
CA VAL A 112 1.06 0.60 8.85
C VAL A 112 2.41 1.02 9.39
N MET A 113 3.40 1.03 8.52
CA MET A 113 4.76 1.38 8.88
C MET A 113 5.22 2.59 8.08
N VAL A 114 5.97 3.48 8.72
CA VAL A 114 6.45 4.73 8.14
C VAL A 114 7.94 4.90 8.38
N ARG A 115 8.57 5.68 7.49
CA ARG A 115 9.97 6.08 7.59
C ARG A 115 10.17 7.49 7.01
N PRO A 116 10.92 8.40 7.69
CA PRO A 116 11.38 9.65 7.10
C PRO A 116 12.32 9.41 5.90
N LEU A 117 12.28 10.29 4.91
CA LEU A 117 13.11 10.22 3.70
C LEU A 117 14.34 11.16 3.74
N ASP A 118 14.52 11.92 4.80
CA ASP A 118 15.64 12.85 5.00
C ASP A 118 17.01 12.16 5.09
N ARG A 119 17.03 10.92 5.55
CA ARG A 119 18.26 10.12 5.77
C ARG A 119 18.17 8.79 5.04
N LEU A 120 18.40 8.81 3.74
CA LEU A 120 18.58 7.57 2.98
C LEU A 120 20.05 7.19 2.95
N ALA A 121 20.39 6.02 3.48
CA ALA A 121 21.71 5.45 3.28
C ALA A 121 21.93 5.19 1.78
N GLU A 122 23.14 5.45 1.30
CA GLU A 122 23.51 5.05 -0.05
C GLU A 122 23.37 3.53 -0.20
N ALA A 123 22.79 3.08 -1.30
CA ALA A 123 22.66 1.66 -1.56
C ALA A 123 24.06 1.06 -1.70
N GLY A 124 24.44 0.19 -0.78
CA GLY A 124 25.70 -0.55 -0.89
C GLY A 124 25.77 -1.34 -2.21
N GLU A 125 26.96 -1.46 -2.78
CA GLU A 125 27.29 -2.06 -4.09
C GLU A 125 26.87 -3.53 -4.30
N ARG A 126 26.01 -4.08 -3.46
CA ARG A 126 25.73 -5.53 -3.36
C ARG A 126 24.98 -6.14 -4.54
N ALA A 127 24.71 -5.40 -5.61
CA ALA A 127 23.86 -5.89 -6.70
C ALA A 127 24.43 -5.62 -8.12
N ALA A 128 25.70 -5.93 -8.36
CA ALA A 128 26.36 -5.69 -9.67
C ALA A 128 25.67 -6.34 -10.90
N ARG A 129 24.70 -7.23 -10.71
CA ARG A 129 23.89 -7.84 -11.78
C ARG A 129 22.41 -7.51 -11.71
N LEU A 130 21.93 -6.96 -10.60
CA LEU A 130 20.51 -6.61 -10.40
C LEU A 130 20.27 -5.16 -10.85
N ARG A 131 19.50 -4.98 -11.91
CA ARG A 131 19.12 -3.65 -12.39
C ARG A 131 17.72 -3.31 -11.89
N ILE A 132 17.54 -2.08 -11.41
CA ILE A 132 16.21 -1.52 -11.17
C ILE A 132 15.85 -0.63 -12.35
N GLU A 133 14.68 -0.88 -12.91
CA GLU A 133 14.14 -0.08 -14.01
C GLU A 133 12.73 0.39 -13.73
N THR A 134 12.34 1.51 -14.32
CA THR A 134 10.95 1.94 -14.38
C THR A 134 10.24 1.11 -15.45
N VAL A 135 9.04 0.66 -15.10
CA VAL A 135 8.20 -0.15 -16.00
C VAL A 135 7.46 0.77 -16.95
N GLU A 136 7.72 0.65 -18.24
CA GLU A 136 7.12 1.43 -19.31
C GLU A 136 6.57 0.51 -20.40
N GLY A 137 5.45 0.93 -20.99
CA GLY A 137 4.79 0.20 -22.08
C GLY A 137 3.98 -1.02 -21.64
N PRO A 138 3.06 -1.48 -22.49
CA PRO A 138 2.07 -2.50 -22.13
C PRO A 138 2.67 -3.89 -21.90
N GLU A 139 3.67 -4.28 -22.69
CA GLU A 139 4.31 -5.60 -22.58
C GLU A 139 5.06 -5.74 -21.25
N ARG A 140 5.79 -4.69 -20.86
CA ARG A 140 6.55 -4.68 -19.62
C ARG A 140 5.63 -4.59 -18.41
N LEU A 141 4.51 -3.85 -18.53
CA LEU A 141 3.46 -3.81 -17.51
C LEU A 141 2.82 -5.20 -17.32
N ALA A 142 2.53 -5.92 -18.38
CA ALA A 142 1.98 -7.27 -18.29
C ALA A 142 2.96 -8.24 -17.61
N GLU A 143 4.26 -8.17 -17.90
CA GLU A 143 5.28 -8.97 -17.20
C GLU A 143 5.38 -8.60 -15.72
N PHE A 144 5.31 -7.30 -15.39
CA PHE A 144 5.30 -6.79 -14.04
C PHE A 144 4.12 -7.35 -13.25
N VAL A 145 2.91 -7.29 -13.82
CA VAL A 145 1.68 -7.84 -13.22
C VAL A 145 1.81 -9.34 -13.00
N ARG A 146 2.21 -10.11 -14.00
CA ARG A 146 2.43 -11.56 -13.86
C ARG A 146 3.44 -11.89 -12.78
N THR A 147 4.44 -11.03 -12.55
CA THR A 147 5.45 -11.27 -11.52
C THR A 147 4.87 -11.13 -10.12
N TYR A 148 4.05 -10.12 -9.83
CA TYR A 148 3.52 -9.93 -8.48
C TYR A 148 2.23 -10.71 -8.19
N SER A 149 1.45 -11.08 -9.21
CA SER A 149 0.17 -11.78 -9.04
C SER A 149 0.30 -13.06 -8.23
N THR A 150 1.39 -13.80 -8.42
CA THR A 150 1.66 -15.04 -7.69
C THR A 150 1.76 -14.87 -6.18
N SER A 151 2.21 -13.71 -5.68
CA SER A 151 2.32 -13.44 -4.23
C SER A 151 1.02 -12.96 -3.60
N MET A 152 0.08 -12.53 -4.42
CA MET A 152 -1.22 -12.03 -3.95
C MET A 152 -2.28 -13.13 -3.89
N GLY A 153 -1.94 -14.37 -4.23
CA GLY A 153 -2.88 -15.48 -4.29
C GLY A 153 -3.94 -15.27 -5.38
N ILE A 154 -3.60 -14.57 -6.45
CA ILE A 154 -4.49 -14.33 -7.57
C ILE A 154 -4.65 -15.63 -8.36
N PRO A 155 -5.89 -16.04 -8.67
CA PRO A 155 -6.11 -17.20 -9.52
C PRO A 155 -5.43 -17.06 -10.88
N PRO A 156 -4.81 -18.13 -11.41
CA PRO A 156 -4.26 -18.12 -12.77
C PRO A 156 -5.31 -17.74 -13.81
N GLY A 157 -4.89 -16.97 -14.82
CA GLY A 157 -5.73 -16.54 -15.93
C GLY A 157 -6.35 -15.15 -15.76
N LEU A 158 -6.15 -14.49 -14.62
CA LEU A 158 -6.59 -13.10 -14.40
C LEU A 158 -5.50 -12.06 -14.69
N GLU A 159 -4.30 -12.47 -15.08
CA GLU A 159 -3.13 -11.58 -15.20
C GLU A 159 -3.30 -10.52 -16.28
N ASP A 160 -3.93 -10.87 -17.41
CA ASP A 160 -4.17 -9.92 -18.50
C ASP A 160 -5.27 -8.90 -18.12
N ASP A 161 -6.32 -9.35 -17.42
CA ASP A 161 -7.34 -8.47 -16.87
C ASP A 161 -6.77 -7.54 -15.81
N MET A 162 -5.88 -8.05 -14.94
CA MET A 162 -5.15 -7.24 -13.97
C MET A 162 -4.26 -6.20 -14.65
N ALA A 163 -3.55 -6.58 -15.71
CA ALA A 163 -2.71 -5.65 -16.45
C ALA A 163 -3.53 -4.52 -17.09
N ARG A 164 -4.75 -4.85 -17.57
CA ARG A 164 -5.69 -3.86 -18.09
C ARG A 164 -6.17 -2.90 -16.99
N VAL A 165 -6.58 -3.42 -15.84
CA VAL A 165 -7.00 -2.61 -14.69
C VAL A 165 -5.84 -1.72 -14.21
N GLU A 166 -4.64 -2.26 -14.12
CA GLU A 166 -3.43 -1.51 -13.74
C GLU A 166 -3.11 -0.39 -14.74
N ALA A 167 -3.26 -0.63 -16.03
CA ALA A 167 -3.03 0.37 -17.08
C ALA A 167 -4.07 1.50 -17.06
N GLN A 168 -5.30 1.19 -16.65
CA GLN A 168 -6.44 2.12 -16.63
C GLN A 168 -6.53 2.97 -15.36
N ARG A 169 -5.58 2.85 -14.43
CA ARG A 169 -5.57 3.67 -13.22
C ARG A 169 -5.64 5.15 -13.55
N SER A 170 -6.58 5.85 -12.92
CA SER A 170 -6.76 7.30 -13.11
C SER A 170 -5.65 8.15 -12.47
N ASP A 171 -4.91 7.56 -11.53
CA ASP A 171 -3.81 8.18 -10.79
C ASP A 171 -2.42 7.83 -11.36
N ASN A 172 -2.34 7.34 -12.59
CA ASN A 172 -1.08 6.91 -13.23
C ASN A 172 0.01 8.00 -13.22
N ALA A 173 -0.34 9.28 -13.17
CA ALA A 173 0.62 10.39 -13.07
C ALA A 173 1.42 10.37 -11.75
N ASP A 174 0.82 9.87 -10.67
CA ASP A 174 1.43 9.77 -9.34
C ASP A 174 2.13 8.42 -9.13
N VAL A 175 1.91 7.46 -10.03
CA VAL A 175 2.38 6.06 -9.88
C VAL A 175 3.73 5.86 -10.54
N VAL A 176 4.68 5.31 -9.78
CA VAL A 176 5.96 4.81 -10.30
C VAL A 176 6.01 3.30 -10.08
N ARG A 177 6.18 2.56 -11.15
CA ARG A 177 6.36 1.11 -11.10
C ARG A 177 7.84 0.79 -11.30
N LEU A 178 8.45 0.14 -10.32
CA LEU A 178 9.86 -0.24 -10.36
C LEU A 178 9.98 -1.77 -10.39
N ALA A 179 10.81 -2.26 -11.30
CA ALA A 179 11.10 -3.67 -11.46
C ALA A 179 12.58 -3.97 -11.14
N ALA A 180 12.79 -5.04 -10.39
CA ALA A 180 14.12 -5.65 -10.28
C ALA A 180 14.30 -6.65 -11.40
N VAL A 181 15.30 -6.42 -12.23
CA VAL A 181 15.56 -7.19 -13.46
C VAL A 181 16.89 -7.94 -13.35
N LEU A 182 16.84 -9.24 -13.62
CA LEU A 182 18.01 -10.11 -13.73
C LEU A 182 17.93 -10.87 -15.05
N ASP A 183 18.99 -10.83 -15.84
CA ASP A 183 19.07 -11.50 -17.15
C ASP A 183 17.86 -11.20 -18.07
N GLY A 184 17.42 -9.92 -18.06
CA GLY A 184 16.32 -9.42 -18.88
C GLY A 184 14.90 -9.70 -18.33
N ARG A 185 14.75 -10.51 -17.27
CA ARG A 185 13.46 -10.89 -16.68
C ARG A 185 13.17 -10.11 -15.41
N ILE A 186 11.91 -9.74 -15.18
CA ILE A 186 11.46 -9.16 -13.93
C ILE A 186 11.41 -10.28 -12.87
N ILE A 187 12.18 -10.10 -11.80
CA ILE A 187 12.24 -11.02 -10.66
C ILE A 187 11.69 -10.44 -9.38
N GLY A 188 11.30 -9.16 -9.42
CA GLY A 188 10.67 -8.50 -8.29
C GLY A 188 10.08 -7.16 -8.71
N THR A 189 9.11 -6.68 -7.94
CA THR A 189 8.30 -5.51 -8.25
C THR A 189 8.16 -4.61 -7.04
N THR A 190 7.90 -3.32 -7.27
CA THR A 190 7.33 -2.40 -6.27
C THR A 190 6.63 -1.25 -6.99
N VAL A 191 5.60 -0.71 -6.34
CA VAL A 191 4.88 0.48 -6.79
C VAL A 191 5.09 1.58 -5.76
N VAL A 192 5.31 2.80 -6.23
CA VAL A 192 5.35 4.01 -5.42
C VAL A 192 4.24 4.94 -5.87
N ILE A 193 3.43 5.43 -4.94
CA ILE A 193 2.48 6.51 -5.18
C ILE A 193 2.97 7.74 -4.42
N ALA A 194 3.41 8.75 -5.16
CA ALA A 194 3.95 9.99 -4.62
C ALA A 194 2.84 11.05 -4.56
N ALA A 195 2.02 10.99 -3.53
CA ALA A 195 0.86 11.86 -3.34
C ALA A 195 0.63 12.15 -1.85
N HIS A 196 -0.13 13.20 -1.56
CA HIS A 196 -0.48 13.61 -0.19
C HIS A 196 0.74 13.88 0.72
N GLY A 197 1.88 14.28 0.13
CA GLY A 197 3.15 14.52 0.86
C GLY A 197 3.87 13.24 1.33
N HIS A 198 3.42 12.07 0.91
CA HIS A 198 4.00 10.77 1.27
C HIS A 198 4.27 9.91 0.04
N ALA A 199 5.31 9.08 0.12
CA ALA A 199 5.56 7.99 -0.81
C ALA A 199 4.93 6.70 -0.27
N GLY A 200 3.74 6.36 -0.74
CA GLY A 200 3.14 5.05 -0.47
C GLY A 200 3.89 3.97 -1.25
N ILE A 201 4.36 2.93 -0.57
CA ILE A 201 5.10 1.81 -1.18
C ILE A 201 4.21 0.57 -1.15
N PHE A 202 3.92 0.02 -2.33
CA PHE A 202 3.00 -1.09 -2.51
C PHE A 202 3.62 -2.18 -3.38
N LEU A 203 3.04 -3.37 -3.38
CA LEU A 203 3.38 -4.50 -4.24
C LEU A 203 4.89 -4.83 -4.24
N VAL A 204 5.54 -4.71 -3.08
CA VAL A 204 6.92 -5.19 -2.93
C VAL A 204 6.90 -6.71 -2.96
N HIS A 205 7.23 -7.25 -4.10
CA HIS A 205 7.25 -8.69 -4.36
C HIS A 205 8.62 -9.13 -4.87
N VAL A 206 8.99 -10.34 -4.53
CA VAL A 206 10.18 -11.02 -5.08
C VAL A 206 9.79 -12.44 -5.46
N SER A 207 10.09 -12.83 -6.69
CA SER A 207 9.87 -14.19 -7.21
C SER A 207 10.50 -15.22 -6.28
N GLU A 208 9.82 -16.31 -6.06
CA GLU A 208 10.14 -17.29 -5.02
C GLU A 208 11.60 -17.78 -5.08
N THR A 209 12.09 -18.10 -6.27
CA THR A 209 13.45 -18.56 -6.51
C THR A 209 14.53 -17.51 -6.22
N HIS A 210 14.14 -16.22 -6.06
CA HIS A 210 15.05 -15.09 -5.83
C HIS A 210 14.91 -14.47 -4.44
N ARG A 211 14.03 -15.03 -3.57
CA ARG A 211 13.88 -14.58 -2.19
C ARG A 211 15.14 -14.78 -1.37
N ARG A 212 15.28 -14.03 -0.28
CA ARG A 212 16.42 -14.09 0.66
C ARG A 212 17.79 -13.74 0.05
N ARG A 213 17.82 -13.10 -1.11
CA ARG A 213 19.03 -12.65 -1.80
C ARG A 213 19.19 -11.12 -1.82
N GLY A 214 18.45 -10.40 -0.95
CA GLY A 214 18.53 -8.94 -0.86
C GLY A 214 17.68 -8.16 -1.89
N VAL A 215 17.00 -8.84 -2.82
CA VAL A 215 16.20 -8.18 -3.88
C VAL A 215 15.14 -7.24 -3.29
N GLY A 216 14.41 -7.66 -2.24
CA GLY A 216 13.41 -6.82 -1.58
C GLY A 216 14.02 -5.58 -0.92
N THR A 217 15.22 -5.68 -0.36
CA THR A 217 15.96 -4.53 0.19
C THR A 217 16.29 -3.52 -0.91
N VAL A 218 16.79 -3.99 -2.06
CA VAL A 218 17.15 -3.13 -3.20
C VAL A 218 15.91 -2.44 -3.78
N LEU A 219 14.81 -3.18 -3.96
CA LEU A 219 13.52 -2.63 -4.41
C LEU A 219 12.99 -1.56 -3.46
N THR A 220 12.96 -1.85 -2.15
CA THR A 220 12.50 -0.87 -1.16
C THR A 220 13.41 0.36 -1.14
N ALA A 221 14.72 0.19 -1.21
CA ALA A 221 15.66 1.32 -1.28
C ALA A 221 15.45 2.17 -2.55
N ALA A 222 15.15 1.54 -3.69
CA ALA A 222 14.79 2.26 -4.92
C ALA A 222 13.47 3.01 -4.79
N ALA A 223 12.46 2.41 -4.15
CA ALA A 223 11.18 3.05 -3.87
C ALA A 223 11.33 4.27 -2.96
N LEU A 224 12.16 4.18 -1.91
CA LEU A 224 12.47 5.29 -1.02
C LEU A 224 13.13 6.46 -1.79
N ARG A 225 14.09 6.16 -2.67
CA ARG A 225 14.72 7.18 -3.54
C ARG A 225 13.70 7.83 -4.46
N ALA A 226 12.88 7.03 -5.14
CA ALA A 226 11.83 7.54 -6.03
C ALA A 226 10.84 8.48 -5.32
N GLY A 227 10.51 8.19 -4.06
CA GLY A 227 9.69 9.06 -3.23
C GLY A 227 10.39 10.37 -2.87
N ARG A 228 11.66 10.30 -2.41
CA ARG A 228 12.47 11.48 -2.10
C ARG A 228 12.66 12.38 -3.32
N ASP A 229 12.99 11.80 -4.47
CA ASP A 229 13.25 12.55 -5.71
C ASP A 229 11.98 13.26 -6.23
N ARG A 230 10.80 12.86 -5.74
CA ARG A 230 9.51 13.53 -5.94
C ARG A 230 9.13 14.50 -4.82
N GLY A 231 10.04 14.79 -3.90
CA GLY A 231 9.83 15.75 -2.82
C GLY A 231 8.94 15.25 -1.68
N MET A 232 8.81 13.93 -1.51
CA MET A 232 8.06 13.38 -0.38
C MET A 232 8.91 13.37 0.89
N ASP A 233 8.29 13.71 2.04
CA ASP A 233 8.97 13.78 3.33
C ASP A 233 9.09 12.42 4.02
N PHE A 234 8.10 11.54 3.79
CA PHE A 234 7.98 10.22 4.41
C PHE A 234 7.64 9.15 3.38
N ALA A 235 8.07 7.93 3.65
CA ALA A 235 7.52 6.73 3.02
C ALA A 235 6.58 6.01 4.00
N ALA A 236 5.52 5.44 3.47
CA ALA A 236 4.57 4.62 4.20
C ALA A 236 4.27 3.32 3.46
N LEU A 237 4.04 2.24 4.19
CA LEU A 237 3.63 0.95 3.63
C LEU A 237 2.80 0.14 4.63
N MET A 238 2.10 -0.87 4.13
CA MET A 238 1.52 -1.92 4.94
C MET A 238 2.35 -3.18 4.80
N ALA A 239 2.78 -3.70 5.94
CA ALA A 239 3.70 -4.82 5.96
C ALA A 239 2.96 -6.14 6.18
N SER A 240 3.22 -7.13 5.31
CA SER A 240 2.86 -8.51 5.64
C SER A 240 3.73 -9.01 6.83
N PRO A 241 3.29 -10.05 7.58
CA PRO A 241 4.11 -10.63 8.64
C PRO A 241 5.51 -11.04 8.16
N ALA A 242 5.62 -11.56 6.93
CA ALA A 242 6.89 -11.96 6.33
C ALA A 242 7.77 -10.75 5.93
N GLY A 243 7.17 -9.62 5.55
CA GLY A 243 7.88 -8.40 5.13
C GLY A 243 8.29 -7.49 6.28
N ALA A 244 7.56 -7.49 7.39
CA ALA A 244 7.81 -6.58 8.51
C ALA A 244 9.25 -6.57 9.05
N PRO A 245 9.97 -7.71 9.17
CA PRO A 245 11.37 -7.69 9.59
C PRO A 245 12.29 -6.93 8.62
N LEU A 246 12.06 -7.06 7.31
CA LEU A 246 12.80 -6.32 6.30
C LEU A 246 12.63 -4.81 6.48
N TYR A 247 11.40 -4.35 6.63
CA TYR A 247 11.10 -2.94 6.75
C TYR A 247 11.62 -2.33 8.05
N ARG A 248 11.51 -3.06 9.18
CA ARG A 248 12.18 -2.65 10.44
C ARG A 248 13.69 -2.49 10.25
N GLY A 249 14.34 -3.45 9.57
CA GLY A 249 15.76 -3.36 9.23
C GLY A 249 16.12 -2.18 8.33
N LEU A 250 15.14 -1.67 7.57
CA LEU A 250 15.28 -0.47 6.75
C LEU A 250 14.85 0.81 7.48
N GLY A 251 14.59 0.76 8.78
CA GLY A 251 14.26 1.92 9.61
C GLY A 251 12.79 2.35 9.57
N PHE A 252 11.88 1.51 9.09
CA PHE A 252 10.45 1.75 9.24
C PHE A 252 9.99 1.44 10.66
N THR A 253 9.08 2.25 11.17
CA THR A 253 8.42 2.08 12.46
C THR A 253 6.91 1.91 12.28
N THR A 254 6.29 1.06 13.09
CA THR A 254 4.83 0.87 13.08
C THR A 254 4.17 2.05 13.77
N VAL A 255 3.17 2.64 13.12
CA VAL A 255 2.43 3.80 13.64
C VAL A 255 0.92 3.53 13.80
N SER A 256 0.38 2.53 13.10
CA SER A 256 -1.02 2.14 13.14
C SER A 256 -1.20 0.76 12.49
N GLU A 257 -2.44 0.36 12.26
CA GLU A 257 -2.79 -0.84 11.50
C GLU A 257 -4.08 -0.63 10.68
N TYR A 258 -4.24 -1.44 9.64
CA TYR A 258 -5.52 -1.69 8.99
C TYR A 258 -6.04 -3.06 9.39
N ARG A 259 -7.34 -3.15 9.70
CA ARG A 259 -8.06 -4.40 9.94
C ARG A 259 -8.93 -4.70 8.74
N LEU A 260 -8.92 -5.95 8.28
CA LEU A 260 -9.67 -6.39 7.12
C LEU A 260 -10.90 -7.17 7.55
N PHE A 261 -12.02 -6.84 6.95
CA PHE A 261 -13.30 -7.52 7.18
C PHE A 261 -13.85 -8.05 5.86
N ALA A 262 -14.53 -9.20 5.91
CA ALA A 262 -15.19 -9.80 4.75
C ALA A 262 -16.54 -10.41 5.17
N LEU A 263 -17.40 -10.67 4.18
CA LEU A 263 -18.55 -11.53 4.39
C LEU A 263 -18.07 -12.98 4.58
N PRO A 264 -18.73 -13.76 5.44
CA PRO A 264 -18.50 -15.20 5.49
C PRO A 264 -18.73 -15.83 4.12
N ALA A 265 -17.90 -16.81 3.78
CA ALA A 265 -18.07 -17.62 2.57
C ALA A 265 -19.33 -18.48 2.63
#